data_8335589652144f78bd39549fdc68a074
#
_entry.id   8335589652144f78bd39549fdc68a074
#
_cell.length_a   1.000
_cell.length_b   1.000
_cell.length_c   1.000
_cell.angle_alpha   90.00
_cell.angle_beta   90.00
_cell.angle_gamma   90.00
#
_symmetry.space_group_name_H-M   'P 1'
#
loop_
_entity.id
_entity.type
_entity.pdbx_description
1 polymer ?
#
loop_
_entity_poly.entity_id
_entity_poly.type
_entity_poly.pdbx_seq_one_letter_code
_entity_poly.pdbx_strand_id
1 'polypeptide(L)'
;MRTEILYRRSALLRWLCVVILACSAATPRKAAGSDGGAAFLEKLSLNSAPSQILVVCHGFGCAYRNQFVLTPAKVSYLKAMLGAAHSAKDERKILSRAVAWFDREAGRAAGTVGRIARAGAGTKSGPSQMDCIDLTANITELLTVLGRNKMLRYHRVGEPVSRGLLVDGKQPHTTPVIVEIATGTEWSVDSWTKSYGQSPDIMTISEWKNRS
;
A
#
# COMPACT_ATOMS: atom_id res chain seq x y z
N MET A 1 64.72 73.97 14.10
CA MET A 1 64.70 72.61 14.60
C MET A 1 63.32 72.05 14.26
N ARG A 2 63.30 71.16 13.27
CA ARG A 2 62.10 70.65 12.69
C ARG A 2 61.89 69.21 13.16
N THR A 3 60.73 68.94 13.72
CA THR A 3 60.31 67.60 14.10
C THR A 3 59.35 67.11 13.05
N GLU A 4 59.73 66.04 12.33
CA GLU A 4 58.86 65.39 11.36
C GLU A 4 58.06 64.32 12.04
N ILE A 5 56.75 64.32 11.93
CA ILE A 5 55.79 63.32 12.45
C ILE A 5 55.53 62.38 11.29
N LEU A 6 56.02 61.13 11.48
CA LEU A 6 55.76 60.01 10.59
C LEU A 6 54.34 59.43 10.85
N TYR A 7 53.44 59.57 9.87
CA TYR A 7 52.11 58.99 9.89
C TYR A 7 52.15 57.52 9.45
N ARG A 8 52.00 56.61 10.42
CA ARG A 8 51.84 55.19 10.13
C ARG A 8 50.38 54.91 9.76
N ARG A 9 50.10 54.56 8.49
CA ARG A 9 48.84 54.03 8.04
C ARG A 9 48.72 52.56 8.44
N SER A 10 47.85 52.27 9.41
CA SER A 10 47.44 50.90 9.77
C SER A 10 46.35 50.44 8.78
N ALA A 11 46.68 49.49 7.91
CA ALA A 11 45.73 48.82 7.06
C ALA A 11 44.91 47.82 7.90
N LEU A 12 43.67 48.19 8.21
CA LEU A 12 42.68 47.29 8.79
C LEU A 12 42.09 46.38 7.69
N LEU A 13 42.56 45.13 7.66
CA LEU A 13 42.10 44.07 6.82
C LEU A 13 40.70 43.68 7.32
N ARG A 14 39.64 44.12 6.66
CA ARG A 14 38.26 43.73 6.91
C ARG A 14 38.05 42.34 6.36
N TRP A 15 37.98 41.32 7.22
CA TRP A 15 37.47 40.01 6.88
C TRP A 15 35.96 40.07 6.70
N LEU A 16 35.50 40.04 5.42
CA LEU A 16 34.09 39.79 5.11
C LEU A 16 33.83 38.32 5.29
N CYS A 17 33.21 37.94 6.42
CA CYS A 17 32.58 36.66 6.56
C CYS A 17 31.31 36.59 5.70
N VAL A 18 31.42 36.00 4.51
CA VAL A 18 30.25 35.63 3.71
C VAL A 18 29.62 34.42 4.35
N VAL A 19 28.58 34.63 5.13
CA VAL A 19 27.71 33.54 5.63
C VAL A 19 26.82 33.10 4.44
N ILE A 20 27.21 32.00 3.78
CA ILE A 20 26.36 31.35 2.81
C ILE A 20 25.25 30.62 3.61
N LEU A 21 24.10 31.24 3.73
CA LEU A 21 22.88 30.54 4.14
C LEU A 21 22.55 29.53 3.03
N ALA A 22 22.96 28.29 3.22
CA ALA A 22 22.45 27.16 2.46
C ALA A 22 20.96 26.99 2.81
N CYS A 23 20.09 27.63 2.04
CA CYS A 23 18.66 27.41 2.09
C CYS A 23 18.41 25.99 1.55
N SER A 24 18.47 24.99 2.44
CA SER A 24 18.03 23.63 2.11
C SER A 24 16.54 23.72 1.83
N ALA A 25 16.19 23.82 0.54
CA ALA A 25 14.82 23.64 0.10
C ALA A 25 14.42 22.19 0.47
N ALA A 26 13.81 22.05 1.63
CA ALA A 26 13.12 20.82 2.01
C ALA A 26 12.02 20.64 0.97
N THR A 27 12.22 19.74 0.02
CA THR A 27 11.14 19.27 -0.85
C THR A 27 10.00 18.82 0.07
N PRO A 28 8.76 19.29 -0.15
CA PRO A 28 7.65 18.86 0.66
C PRO A 28 7.54 17.35 0.49
N ARG A 29 7.88 16.60 1.55
CA ARG A 29 7.54 15.18 1.64
C ARG A 29 6.03 15.14 1.53
N LYS A 30 5.53 14.65 0.39
CA LYS A 30 4.11 14.37 0.20
C LYS A 30 3.65 13.64 1.46
N ALA A 31 2.75 14.26 2.21
CA ALA A 31 2.24 13.69 3.44
C ALA A 31 1.82 12.26 3.15
N ALA A 32 2.37 11.32 3.90
CA ALA A 32 2.04 9.90 3.77
C ALA A 32 0.63 9.69 4.33
N GLY A 33 -0.37 10.15 3.56
CA GLY A 33 -1.76 9.90 3.82
C GLY A 33 -2.10 8.44 3.54
N SER A 34 -3.16 7.96 4.13
CA SER A 34 -3.78 6.64 3.96
C SER A 34 -4.30 6.36 2.53
N ASP A 35 -3.92 7.17 1.55
CA ASP A 35 -4.47 7.19 0.19
C ASP A 35 -3.65 6.40 -0.84
N GLY A 36 -2.68 5.60 -0.38
CA GLY A 36 -2.01 4.62 -1.23
C GLY A 36 -3.04 3.65 -1.82
N GLY A 37 -2.99 3.45 -3.15
CA GLY A 37 -3.98 2.64 -3.87
C GLY A 37 -5.18 3.41 -4.39
N ALA A 38 -5.35 4.69 -4.05
CA ALA A 38 -6.47 5.49 -4.52
C ALA A 38 -6.51 5.59 -6.07
N ALA A 39 -5.36 5.84 -6.69
CA ALA A 39 -5.27 5.93 -8.15
C ALA A 39 -5.58 4.60 -8.85
N PHE A 40 -5.23 3.46 -8.24
CA PHE A 40 -5.59 2.15 -8.75
C PHE A 40 -7.11 1.91 -8.65
N LEU A 41 -7.71 2.22 -7.51
CA LEU A 41 -9.16 2.07 -7.31
C LEU A 41 -9.96 3.00 -8.24
N GLU A 42 -9.49 4.22 -8.45
CA GLU A 42 -10.11 5.18 -9.37
C GLU A 42 -10.14 4.67 -10.81
N LYS A 43 -9.06 4.04 -11.30
CA LYS A 43 -9.03 3.41 -12.63
C LYS A 43 -10.09 2.34 -12.80
N LEU A 44 -10.51 1.70 -11.73
CA LEU A 44 -11.58 0.72 -11.72
C LEU A 44 -12.95 1.37 -11.42
N SER A 45 -13.04 2.71 -11.36
CA SER A 45 -14.23 3.45 -10.93
C SER A 45 -14.76 2.98 -9.57
N LEU A 46 -13.84 2.66 -8.67
CA LEU A 46 -14.09 2.34 -7.27
C LEU A 46 -13.73 3.59 -6.47
N ASN A 47 -14.72 4.39 -6.17
CA ASN A 47 -14.52 5.48 -5.20
C ASN A 47 -14.54 4.83 -3.82
N SER A 48 -13.40 4.84 -3.14
CA SER A 48 -13.34 4.37 -1.77
C SER A 48 -14.32 5.20 -0.93
N ALA A 49 -15.50 4.64 -0.73
CA ALA A 49 -16.53 5.28 0.06
C ALA A 49 -15.97 5.53 1.48
N PRO A 50 -16.28 6.67 2.12
CA PRO A 50 -15.84 6.95 3.48
C PRO A 50 -16.49 6.02 4.51
N SER A 51 -17.23 5.03 4.06
CA SER A 51 -18.11 4.21 4.88
C SER A 51 -17.64 2.76 4.98
N GLN A 52 -18.25 2.05 5.88
CA GLN A 52 -18.11 0.63 6.14
C GLN A 52 -18.62 -0.28 5.00
N ILE A 53 -18.78 0.26 3.78
CA ILE A 53 -19.22 -0.49 2.60
C ILE A 53 -18.04 -0.59 1.65
N LEU A 54 -17.59 -1.82 1.39
CA LEU A 54 -16.57 -2.12 0.40
C LEU A 54 -17.24 -2.66 -0.86
N VAL A 55 -16.67 -2.35 -2.01
CA VAL A 55 -17.06 -2.97 -3.28
C VAL A 55 -16.18 -4.18 -3.52
N VAL A 56 -16.78 -5.36 -3.68
CA VAL A 56 -16.08 -6.60 -3.99
C VAL A 56 -16.11 -6.82 -5.49
N CYS A 57 -14.97 -6.73 -6.14
CA CYS A 57 -14.75 -7.04 -7.54
C CYS A 57 -14.64 -8.55 -7.76
N HIS A 58 -15.25 -9.04 -8.86
CA HIS A 58 -15.09 -10.43 -9.28
C HIS A 58 -15.43 -10.60 -10.78
N GLY A 59 -15.13 -11.78 -11.33
CA GLY A 59 -15.45 -12.11 -12.71
C GLY A 59 -14.42 -11.65 -13.74
N PHE A 60 -13.22 -11.34 -13.31
CA PHE A 60 -12.05 -10.84 -14.03
C PHE A 60 -12.16 -9.35 -14.42
N GLY A 61 -11.16 -8.58 -14.03
CA GLY A 61 -11.09 -7.15 -14.31
C GLY A 61 -12.21 -6.33 -13.68
N CYS A 62 -12.78 -6.78 -12.57
CA CYS A 62 -13.90 -6.12 -11.89
C CYS A 62 -15.19 -6.05 -12.73
N ALA A 63 -15.46 -7.10 -13.55
CA ALA A 63 -16.63 -7.17 -14.40
C ALA A 63 -17.94 -7.21 -13.59
N TYR A 64 -17.91 -7.82 -12.42
CA TYR A 64 -19.02 -7.86 -11.46
C TYR A 64 -18.62 -7.20 -10.15
N ARG A 65 -19.61 -6.63 -9.46
CA ARG A 65 -19.43 -5.86 -8.24
C ARG A 65 -20.53 -6.18 -7.23
N ASN A 66 -20.15 -6.56 -6.02
CA ASN A 66 -21.06 -6.73 -4.90
C ASN A 66 -20.67 -5.81 -3.75
N GLN A 67 -21.65 -5.36 -3.00
CA GLN A 67 -21.39 -4.61 -1.78
C GLN A 67 -21.10 -5.56 -0.62
N PHE A 68 -20.09 -5.24 0.17
CA PHE A 68 -19.78 -5.91 1.40
C PHE A 68 -19.79 -4.90 2.57
N VAL A 69 -20.68 -5.11 3.52
CA VAL A 69 -20.84 -4.20 4.66
C VAL A 69 -19.96 -4.67 5.82
N LEU A 70 -19.02 -3.82 6.23
CA LEU A 70 -18.30 -3.95 7.50
C LEU A 70 -19.19 -3.44 8.62
N THR A 71 -20.02 -4.33 9.17
CA THR A 71 -20.84 -4.00 10.34
C THR A 71 -19.97 -3.58 11.53
N PRO A 72 -20.52 -2.86 12.53
CA PRO A 72 -19.76 -2.50 13.73
C PRO A 72 -19.09 -3.70 14.42
N ALA A 73 -19.74 -4.86 14.43
CA ALA A 73 -19.15 -6.09 14.97
C ALA A 73 -17.93 -6.58 14.17
N LYS A 74 -17.98 -6.53 12.82
CA LYS A 74 -16.85 -6.86 11.95
C LYS A 74 -15.71 -5.88 12.09
N VAL A 75 -16.00 -4.59 12.23
CA VAL A 75 -14.99 -3.55 12.50
C VAL A 75 -14.31 -3.81 13.85
N SER A 76 -15.09 -4.08 14.91
CA SER A 76 -14.55 -4.40 16.24
C SER A 76 -13.67 -5.65 16.22
N TYR A 77 -14.07 -6.67 15.47
CA TYR A 77 -13.29 -7.90 15.30
C TYR A 77 -11.93 -7.63 14.63
N LEU A 78 -11.92 -6.88 13.52
CA LEU A 78 -10.67 -6.49 12.83
C LEU A 78 -9.78 -5.64 13.72
N LYS A 79 -10.38 -4.67 14.46
CA LYS A 79 -9.65 -3.81 15.39
C LYS A 79 -9.00 -4.61 16.53
N ALA A 80 -9.72 -5.56 17.11
CA ALA A 80 -9.17 -6.43 18.14
C ALA A 80 -8.03 -7.30 17.59
N MET A 81 -8.22 -7.89 16.39
CA MET A 81 -7.22 -8.73 15.74
C MET A 81 -5.92 -7.95 15.47
N LEU A 82 -6.00 -6.79 14.80
CA LEU A 82 -4.84 -5.97 14.43
C LEU A 82 -4.22 -5.27 15.63
N GLY A 83 -5.02 -4.96 16.65
CA GLY A 83 -4.56 -4.38 17.91
C GLY A 83 -3.56 -5.25 18.68
N ALA A 84 -3.55 -6.55 18.43
CA ALA A 84 -2.63 -7.50 19.03
C ALA A 84 -1.21 -7.48 18.43
N ALA A 85 -0.94 -6.67 17.39
CA ALA A 85 0.40 -6.56 16.82
C ALA A 85 1.33 -5.75 17.74
N HIS A 86 2.54 -6.23 17.96
CA HIS A 86 3.59 -5.56 18.75
C HIS A 86 4.79 -5.13 17.90
N SER A 87 4.82 -5.49 16.61
CA SER A 87 5.86 -5.13 15.65
C SER A 87 5.32 -5.11 14.24
N ALA A 88 6.09 -4.53 13.29
CA ALA A 88 5.76 -4.58 11.87
C ALA A 88 5.63 -6.04 11.36
N LYS A 89 6.48 -6.93 11.84
CA LYS A 89 6.43 -8.37 11.51
C LYS A 89 5.14 -9.01 12.02
N ASP A 90 4.74 -8.70 13.25
CA ASP A 90 3.48 -9.22 13.81
C ASP A 90 2.28 -8.66 13.06
N GLU A 91 2.30 -7.36 12.73
CA GLU A 91 1.20 -6.75 11.97
C GLU A 91 1.04 -7.43 10.61
N ARG A 92 2.11 -7.71 9.86
CA ARG A 92 2.05 -8.48 8.61
C ARG A 92 1.44 -9.88 8.81
N LYS A 93 1.86 -10.60 9.86
CA LYS A 93 1.31 -11.92 10.19
C LYS A 93 -0.18 -11.87 10.53
N ILE A 94 -0.59 -10.86 11.27
CA ILE A 94 -1.99 -10.67 11.64
C ILE A 94 -2.81 -10.20 10.44
N LEU A 95 -2.27 -9.28 9.64
CA LEU A 95 -2.89 -8.78 8.42
C LEU A 95 -3.16 -9.93 7.42
N SER A 96 -2.24 -10.86 7.28
CA SER A 96 -2.44 -12.06 6.46
C SER A 96 -3.70 -12.85 6.89
N ARG A 97 -3.95 -12.98 8.19
CA ARG A 97 -5.17 -13.62 8.73
C ARG A 97 -6.42 -12.77 8.53
N ALA A 98 -6.28 -11.43 8.66
CA ALA A 98 -7.38 -10.50 8.44
C ALA A 98 -7.83 -10.51 6.97
N VAL A 99 -6.90 -10.58 6.02
CA VAL A 99 -7.20 -10.71 4.58
C VAL A 99 -7.89 -12.05 4.29
N ALA A 100 -7.40 -13.15 4.85
CA ALA A 100 -8.06 -14.46 4.69
C ALA A 100 -9.48 -14.47 5.28
N TRP A 101 -9.69 -13.82 6.41
CA TRP A 101 -11.02 -13.66 6.99
C TRP A 101 -11.92 -12.82 6.06
N PHE A 102 -11.43 -11.69 5.57
CA PHE A 102 -12.16 -10.83 4.64
C PHE A 102 -12.54 -11.57 3.36
N ASP A 103 -11.61 -12.32 2.76
CA ASP A 103 -11.87 -13.11 1.56
C ASP A 103 -13.01 -14.14 1.79
N ARG A 104 -13.06 -14.80 2.95
CA ARG A 104 -14.16 -15.70 3.30
C ARG A 104 -15.51 -14.98 3.45
N GLU A 105 -15.53 -13.84 4.14
CA GLU A 105 -16.76 -13.11 4.37
C GLU A 105 -17.28 -12.44 3.08
N ALA A 106 -16.40 -11.78 2.35
CA ALA A 106 -16.72 -11.12 1.09
C ALA A 106 -17.08 -12.12 -0.02
N GLY A 107 -16.36 -13.26 -0.07
CA GLY A 107 -16.62 -14.29 -1.05
C GLY A 107 -17.97 -14.97 -0.88
N ARG A 108 -18.47 -15.13 0.35
CA ARG A 108 -19.86 -15.58 0.58
C ARG A 108 -20.88 -14.59 0.03
N ALA A 109 -20.64 -13.29 0.23
CA ALA A 109 -21.52 -12.24 -0.25
C ALA A 109 -21.50 -12.08 -1.79
N ALA A 110 -20.34 -12.34 -2.41
CA ALA A 110 -20.13 -12.20 -3.85
C ALA A 110 -20.30 -13.52 -4.64
N GLY A 111 -20.51 -14.65 -3.97
CA GLY A 111 -20.64 -15.96 -4.63
C GLY A 111 -19.33 -16.53 -5.17
N THR A 112 -18.19 -16.15 -4.59
CA THR A 112 -16.84 -16.56 -5.05
C THR A 112 -16.18 -17.63 -4.18
N VAL A 113 -16.98 -18.38 -3.41
CA VAL A 113 -16.50 -19.43 -2.49
C VAL A 113 -15.67 -20.52 -3.20
N GLY A 114 -15.94 -20.76 -4.49
CA GLY A 114 -15.23 -21.75 -5.30
C GLY A 114 -14.06 -21.18 -6.12
N ARG A 115 -13.61 -19.95 -5.86
CA ARG A 115 -12.49 -19.38 -6.64
C ARG A 115 -11.21 -20.20 -6.44
N ILE A 116 -10.50 -20.41 -7.55
CA ILE A 116 -9.24 -21.14 -7.58
C ILE A 116 -8.04 -20.18 -7.52
N ALA A 117 -6.91 -20.70 -7.10
CA ALA A 117 -5.64 -19.96 -7.16
C ALA A 117 -5.24 -19.71 -8.62
N ARG A 118 -4.58 -18.57 -8.86
CA ARG A 118 -3.98 -18.20 -10.16
C ARG A 118 -4.97 -18.19 -11.33
N ALA A 119 -6.25 -17.91 -11.07
CA ALA A 119 -7.24 -17.75 -12.12
C ALA A 119 -6.85 -16.57 -13.03
N GLY A 120 -6.90 -16.79 -14.36
CA GLY A 120 -6.46 -15.80 -15.36
C GLY A 120 -6.55 -16.39 -16.77
N ALA A 121 -5.60 -16.04 -17.66
CA ALA A 121 -5.57 -16.55 -19.02
C ALA A 121 -5.63 -18.09 -19.04
N GLY A 122 -6.59 -18.65 -19.79
CA GLY A 122 -6.84 -20.09 -19.84
C GLY A 122 -7.82 -20.61 -18.77
N THR A 123 -8.18 -19.81 -17.77
CA THR A 123 -9.24 -20.14 -16.83
C THR A 123 -10.57 -19.58 -17.35
N LYS A 124 -11.62 -20.39 -17.29
CA LYS A 124 -12.96 -19.88 -17.65
C LYS A 124 -13.34 -18.74 -16.71
N SER A 125 -13.54 -17.56 -17.25
CA SER A 125 -14.05 -16.41 -16.51
C SER A 125 -15.52 -16.65 -16.11
N GLY A 126 -15.96 -15.99 -15.06
CA GLY A 126 -17.35 -16.05 -14.61
C GLY A 126 -17.50 -15.42 -13.23
N PRO A 127 -18.74 -15.17 -12.80
CA PRO A 127 -19.00 -14.42 -11.57
C PRO A 127 -18.47 -15.12 -10.30
N SER A 128 -18.13 -16.40 -10.36
CA SER A 128 -17.58 -17.15 -9.20
C SER A 128 -16.04 -17.11 -9.11
N GLN A 129 -15.34 -16.50 -10.09
CA GLN A 129 -13.87 -16.45 -10.13
C GLN A 129 -13.35 -15.03 -9.96
N MET A 130 -12.09 -14.92 -9.55
CA MET A 130 -11.38 -13.65 -9.40
C MET A 130 -9.98 -13.76 -10.03
N ASP A 131 -9.60 -12.79 -10.84
CA ASP A 131 -8.23 -12.63 -11.32
C ASP A 131 -7.36 -11.78 -10.35
N CYS A 132 -6.13 -11.47 -10.76
CA CYS A 132 -5.24 -10.64 -9.95
C CYS A 132 -5.75 -9.19 -9.80
N ILE A 133 -6.50 -8.66 -10.77
CA ILE A 133 -7.07 -7.31 -10.70
C ILE A 133 -8.18 -7.25 -9.66
N ASP A 134 -9.10 -8.23 -9.69
CA ASP A 134 -10.19 -8.34 -8.69
C ASP A 134 -9.64 -8.40 -7.26
N LEU A 135 -8.68 -9.30 -7.04
CA LEU A 135 -8.09 -9.50 -5.71
C LEU A 135 -7.27 -8.29 -5.26
N THR A 136 -6.55 -7.64 -6.19
CA THR A 136 -5.82 -6.42 -5.87
C THR A 136 -6.79 -5.31 -5.47
N ALA A 137 -7.89 -5.12 -6.18
CA ALA A 137 -8.90 -4.13 -5.85
C ALA A 137 -9.51 -4.39 -4.47
N ASN A 138 -9.96 -5.61 -4.22
CA ASN A 138 -10.62 -6.00 -2.99
C ASN A 138 -9.73 -5.83 -1.75
N ILE A 139 -8.47 -6.23 -1.86
CA ILE A 139 -7.52 -6.11 -0.75
C ILE A 139 -7.09 -4.65 -0.57
N THR A 140 -6.88 -3.89 -1.65
CA THR A 140 -6.55 -2.46 -1.56
C THR A 140 -7.67 -1.68 -0.87
N GLU A 141 -8.94 -1.98 -1.19
CA GLU A 141 -10.08 -1.38 -0.47
C GLU A 141 -10.08 -1.73 1.01
N LEU A 142 -9.90 -3.01 1.35
CA LEU A 142 -9.78 -3.42 2.77
C LEU A 142 -8.66 -2.66 3.47
N LEU A 143 -7.45 -2.66 2.90
CA LEU A 143 -6.29 -1.97 3.46
C LEU A 143 -6.55 -0.48 3.67
N THR A 144 -7.22 0.18 2.71
CA THR A 144 -7.60 1.59 2.80
C THR A 144 -8.55 1.83 3.98
N VAL A 145 -9.55 0.97 4.16
CA VAL A 145 -10.46 1.07 5.31
C VAL A 145 -9.72 0.83 6.63
N LEU A 146 -8.82 -0.17 6.69
CA LEU A 146 -8.01 -0.42 7.88
C LEU A 146 -7.10 0.78 8.22
N GLY A 147 -6.47 1.39 7.21
CA GLY A 147 -5.62 2.57 7.38
C GLY A 147 -6.41 3.78 7.87
N ARG A 148 -7.55 4.09 7.24
CA ARG A 148 -8.43 5.21 7.65
C ARG A 148 -8.96 5.07 9.06
N ASN A 149 -9.24 3.84 9.49
CA ASN A 149 -9.66 3.54 10.86
C ASN A 149 -8.50 3.40 11.85
N LYS A 150 -7.27 3.74 11.44
CA LYS A 150 -6.05 3.67 12.27
C LYS A 150 -5.79 2.28 12.87
N MET A 151 -6.17 1.23 12.15
CA MET A 151 -5.95 -0.16 12.56
C MET A 151 -4.56 -0.66 12.16
N LEU A 152 -3.90 -0.02 11.16
CA LEU A 152 -2.51 -0.27 10.79
C LEU A 152 -1.61 0.69 11.58
N ARG A 153 -0.73 0.14 12.40
CA ARG A 153 0.18 0.91 13.27
C ARG A 153 1.60 0.98 12.73
N TYR A 154 2.02 -0.06 12.07
CA TYR A 154 3.39 -0.23 11.57
C TYR A 154 3.49 -0.11 10.05
N HIS A 155 2.35 -0.17 9.35
CA HIS A 155 2.30 -0.03 7.90
C HIS A 155 1.29 1.04 7.49
N ARG A 156 1.52 1.57 6.29
CA ARG A 156 0.53 2.38 5.55
C ARG A 156 0.22 1.70 4.22
N VAL A 157 -0.89 2.05 3.61
CA VAL A 157 -1.25 1.55 2.28
C VAL A 157 -0.31 2.14 1.23
N GLY A 158 0.21 1.30 0.34
CA GLY A 158 0.99 1.69 -0.83
C GLY A 158 0.20 1.58 -2.13
N GLU A 159 0.75 2.10 -3.23
CA GLU A 159 0.19 1.87 -4.55
C GLU A 159 0.41 0.42 -4.98
N PRO A 160 -0.60 -0.26 -5.56
CA PRO A 160 -0.44 -1.57 -6.15
C PRO A 160 0.65 -1.61 -7.21
N VAL A 161 1.40 -2.70 -7.25
CA VAL A 161 2.53 -2.88 -8.16
C VAL A 161 2.22 -4.02 -9.14
N SER A 162 2.56 -3.79 -10.41
CA SER A 162 2.43 -4.79 -11.47
C SER A 162 3.79 -5.28 -11.93
N ARG A 163 3.82 -6.52 -12.44
CA ARG A 163 4.96 -7.14 -13.13
C ARG A 163 4.47 -7.91 -14.35
N GLY A 164 5.40 -8.36 -15.20
CA GLY A 164 5.11 -9.23 -16.32
C GLY A 164 5.00 -8.53 -17.68
N LEU A 165 4.66 -9.30 -18.72
CA LEU A 165 4.61 -8.88 -20.13
C LEU A 165 5.98 -8.41 -20.67
N LEU A 166 6.01 -7.20 -21.22
CA LEU A 166 7.19 -6.65 -21.91
C LEU A 166 8.36 -6.32 -20.98
N VAL A 167 8.14 -6.34 -19.65
CA VAL A 167 9.16 -5.91 -18.68
C VAL A 167 10.12 -7.05 -18.32
N ASP A 168 9.61 -8.26 -18.09
CA ASP A 168 10.40 -9.39 -17.57
C ASP A 168 10.00 -10.75 -18.12
N GLY A 169 9.11 -10.80 -19.13
CA GLY A 169 8.65 -12.04 -19.76
C GLY A 169 7.79 -12.96 -18.88
N LYS A 170 7.46 -12.52 -17.67
CA LYS A 170 6.63 -13.28 -16.73
C LYS A 170 5.14 -13.10 -17.00
N GLN A 171 4.32 -13.95 -16.42
CA GLN A 171 2.88 -13.77 -16.48
C GLN A 171 2.48 -12.42 -15.84
N PRO A 172 1.67 -11.60 -16.54
CA PRO A 172 1.17 -10.36 -16.00
C PRO A 172 0.48 -10.57 -14.65
N HIS A 173 0.90 -9.81 -13.66
CA HIS A 173 0.36 -9.92 -12.31
C HIS A 173 0.44 -8.58 -11.57
N THR A 174 -0.58 -8.29 -10.79
CA THR A 174 -0.68 -7.09 -9.96
C THR A 174 -0.95 -7.52 -8.52
N THR A 175 -0.37 -6.79 -7.56
CA THR A 175 -0.53 -7.07 -6.12
C THR A 175 -0.75 -5.80 -5.32
N PRO A 176 -1.58 -5.82 -4.26
CA PRO A 176 -1.65 -4.75 -3.28
C PRO A 176 -0.34 -4.60 -2.54
N VAL A 177 -0.07 -3.39 -2.05
CA VAL A 177 1.15 -3.04 -1.34
C VAL A 177 0.84 -2.41 0.01
N ILE A 178 1.61 -2.80 1.03
CA ILE A 178 1.76 -2.07 2.28
C ILE A 178 3.20 -1.60 2.42
N VAL A 179 3.40 -0.44 3.04
CA VAL A 179 4.72 0.16 3.25
C VAL A 179 5.00 0.22 4.73
N GLU A 180 6.07 -0.40 5.17
CA GLU A 180 6.51 -0.34 6.56
C GLU A 180 6.96 1.08 6.92
N ILE A 181 6.35 1.69 7.93
CA ILE A 181 6.53 3.12 8.24
C ILE A 181 7.97 3.42 8.67
N ALA A 182 8.57 2.52 9.46
CA ALA A 182 9.90 2.73 10.03
C ALA A 182 11.02 2.66 8.99
N THR A 183 10.88 1.77 7.99
CA THR A 183 11.96 1.45 7.03
C THR A 183 11.68 1.95 5.61
N GLY A 184 10.41 2.25 5.29
CA GLY A 184 9.96 2.51 3.92
C GLY A 184 9.91 1.25 3.05
N THR A 185 10.15 0.06 3.61
CA THR A 185 10.12 -1.20 2.86
C THR A 185 8.71 -1.50 2.37
N GLU A 186 8.60 -1.81 1.08
CA GLU A 186 7.34 -2.18 0.43
C GLU A 186 7.14 -3.70 0.47
N TRP A 187 5.92 -4.12 0.84
CA TRP A 187 5.51 -5.51 0.96
C TRP A 187 4.28 -5.78 0.10
N SER A 188 4.32 -6.83 -0.70
CA SER A 188 3.14 -7.35 -1.40
C SER A 188 2.18 -8.02 -0.42
N VAL A 189 0.87 -8.01 -0.74
CA VAL A 189 -0.18 -8.76 -0.02
C VAL A 189 -0.92 -9.61 -1.06
N ASP A 190 -0.27 -10.66 -1.54
CA ASP A 190 -0.68 -11.40 -2.72
C ASP A 190 -1.60 -12.58 -2.39
N SER A 191 -2.90 -12.45 -2.67
CA SER A 191 -3.90 -13.51 -2.54
C SER A 191 -4.17 -14.26 -3.85
N TRP A 192 -3.67 -13.80 -5.00
CA TRP A 192 -3.95 -14.45 -6.27
C TRP A 192 -3.33 -15.84 -6.36
N THR A 193 -2.20 -16.05 -5.69
CA THR A 193 -1.53 -17.36 -5.60
C THR A 193 -2.27 -18.37 -4.71
N LYS A 194 -3.35 -17.95 -4.05
CA LYS A 194 -4.08 -18.72 -3.04
C LYS A 194 -5.53 -18.99 -3.46
N SER A 195 -6.04 -20.13 -3.06
CA SER A 195 -7.46 -20.46 -3.18
C SER A 195 -8.29 -19.67 -2.16
N TYR A 196 -9.61 -19.69 -2.33
CA TYR A 196 -10.57 -19.03 -1.45
C TYR A 196 -10.28 -19.24 0.03
N GLY A 197 -10.29 -18.15 0.77
CA GLY A 197 -10.15 -18.12 2.23
C GLY A 197 -8.78 -18.48 2.79
N GLN A 198 -7.78 -18.69 1.94
CA GLN A 198 -6.40 -18.91 2.37
C GLN A 198 -5.67 -17.57 2.64
N SER A 199 -4.69 -17.63 3.51
CA SER A 199 -3.85 -16.47 3.84
C SER A 199 -2.99 -16.06 2.64
N PRO A 200 -2.89 -14.75 2.33
CA PRO A 200 -2.04 -14.24 1.25
C PRO A 200 -0.56 -14.51 1.52
N ASP A 201 0.23 -14.53 0.46
CA ASP A 201 1.68 -14.40 0.56
C ASP A 201 2.02 -12.93 0.85
N ILE A 202 2.80 -12.69 1.93
CA ILE A 202 3.34 -11.36 2.22
C ILE A 202 4.86 -11.45 2.17
N MET A 203 5.46 -10.74 1.23
CA MET A 203 6.91 -10.67 1.00
C MET A 203 7.32 -9.30 0.50
N THR A 204 8.60 -8.98 0.50
CA THR A 204 9.07 -7.72 -0.06
C THR A 204 8.74 -7.63 -1.57
N ILE A 205 8.54 -6.40 -2.08
CA ILE A 205 8.28 -6.21 -3.52
C ILE A 205 9.44 -6.72 -4.37
N SER A 206 10.67 -6.64 -3.88
CA SER A 206 11.85 -7.21 -4.56
C SER A 206 11.73 -8.73 -4.70
N GLU A 207 11.41 -9.44 -3.63
CA GLU A 207 11.19 -10.91 -3.66
C GLU A 207 10.00 -11.27 -4.55
N TRP A 208 8.91 -10.51 -4.46
CA TRP A 208 7.71 -10.75 -5.26
C TRP A 208 7.97 -10.59 -6.76
N LYS A 209 8.73 -9.57 -7.18
CA LYS A 209 9.14 -9.36 -8.57
C LYS A 209 10.00 -10.51 -9.10
N ASN A 210 10.81 -11.11 -8.25
CA ASN A 210 11.71 -12.21 -8.62
C ASN A 210 11.02 -13.59 -8.64
N ARG A 211 9.87 -13.72 -8.01
CA ARG A 211 9.09 -14.96 -8.01
C ARG A 211 8.51 -15.26 -9.40
N SER A 212 8.61 -16.48 -9.85
CA SER A 212 8.00 -17.03 -11.07
C SER A 212 6.52 -17.38 -10.86
#